data_84040a4631869914b6e20ba55160bd64
#
_entry.id   84040a4631869914b6e20ba55160bd64
#
_cell.length_a   1.000
_cell.length_b   1.000
_cell.length_c   1.000
_cell.angle_alpha   90.00
_cell.angle_beta   90.00
_cell.angle_gamma   90.00
#
_symmetry.space_group_name_H-M   'P 1'
#
loop_
_entity.id
_entity.type
_entity.pdbx_description
1 polymer ?
#
loop_
_entity_poly.entity_id
_entity_poly.type
_entity_poly.pdbx_seq_one_letter_code
_entity_poly.pdbx_strand_id
1 'polypeptide(L)'
;MWILVFPIVIVLLGVSFVVLITLRKWKLSCIIGSIAIVINWQTECFSLNVLCNTEKQKLRLLSYNLNGCLGAESYINDKNNNIADLVSFMDSINADVVLLQEYYQTSNQLLIDSLKKRYNFIELQDSLNTGKALFSKFPLKVLAYLPQSQSYVIEMEMESDTLYLINCYLHSNGISRVNSQEKYKGMMDLLGKYYADMHKGYKARQKQATEIGLCVKNISGNVIVCGDLNDIGGSQTISSIKTTKMRDAWWQAGCGYGHTYHLHNLYFRLDHCLYSGKIRPVRMKVIQSAKYSDHYPVVIDFTCR
;
A
#
# COMPACT_ATOMS: atom_id res chain seq x y z
N MET A 1 -3.71 4.38 -17.02
CA MET A 1 -3.94 5.83 -16.79
C MET A 1 -5.41 6.13 -16.41
N TRP A 2 -6.41 5.69 -17.19
CA TRP A 2 -7.84 5.89 -16.88
C TRP A 2 -8.30 5.29 -15.55
N ILE A 3 -7.55 4.36 -15.02
CA ILE A 3 -7.90 3.62 -13.81
C ILE A 3 -7.97 4.50 -12.55
N LEU A 4 -7.21 5.62 -12.51
CA LEU A 4 -7.24 6.59 -11.39
C LEU A 4 -8.59 7.31 -11.23
N VAL A 5 -9.42 7.31 -12.26
CA VAL A 5 -10.78 7.89 -12.22
C VAL A 5 -11.84 6.91 -11.71
N PHE A 6 -11.56 5.59 -11.62
CA PHE A 6 -12.57 4.62 -11.21
C PHE A 6 -13.20 4.87 -9.83
N PRO A 7 -12.48 5.28 -8.78
CA PRO A 7 -13.13 5.60 -7.52
C PRO A 7 -14.20 6.68 -7.67
N ILE A 8 -13.91 7.73 -8.45
CA ILE A 8 -14.84 8.82 -8.74
C ILE A 8 -16.03 8.31 -9.56
N VAL A 9 -15.77 7.51 -10.58
CA VAL A 9 -16.82 6.92 -11.43
C VAL A 9 -17.77 6.06 -10.60
N ILE A 10 -17.24 5.22 -9.69
CA ILE A 10 -18.07 4.36 -8.83
C ILE A 10 -18.97 5.23 -7.92
N VAL A 11 -18.42 6.29 -7.33
CA VAL A 11 -19.20 7.21 -6.49
C VAL A 11 -20.30 7.89 -7.31
N LEU A 12 -20.00 8.39 -8.51
CA LEU A 12 -20.99 9.03 -9.38
C LEU A 12 -22.09 8.05 -9.81
N LEU A 13 -21.74 6.82 -10.12
CA LEU A 13 -22.71 5.75 -10.42
C LEU A 13 -23.59 5.44 -9.21
N GLY A 14 -23.01 5.42 -8.00
CA GLY A 14 -23.74 5.23 -6.75
C GLY A 14 -24.75 6.36 -6.49
N VAL A 15 -24.33 7.62 -6.65
CA VAL A 15 -25.23 8.78 -6.55
C VAL A 15 -26.34 8.70 -7.60
N SER A 16 -25.99 8.40 -8.85
CA SER A 16 -26.96 8.24 -9.94
C SER A 16 -27.98 7.12 -9.64
N PHE A 17 -27.53 6.00 -9.07
CA PHE A 17 -28.38 4.91 -8.64
C PHE A 17 -29.43 5.40 -7.62
N VAL A 18 -29.01 6.14 -6.58
CA VAL A 18 -29.93 6.67 -5.55
C VAL A 18 -30.91 7.66 -6.16
N VAL A 19 -30.45 8.57 -7.00
CA VAL A 19 -31.33 9.56 -7.69
C VAL A 19 -32.37 8.85 -8.55
N LEU A 20 -32.00 7.82 -9.30
CA LEU A 20 -32.93 7.10 -10.15
C LEU A 20 -33.96 6.28 -9.34
N ILE A 21 -33.59 5.79 -8.17
CA ILE A 21 -34.56 5.18 -7.23
C ILE A 21 -35.59 6.21 -6.78
N THR A 22 -35.14 7.40 -6.35
CA THR A 22 -36.07 8.46 -5.90
C THR A 22 -37.00 8.94 -7.01
N LEU A 23 -36.51 8.95 -8.25
CA LEU A 23 -37.32 9.26 -9.45
C LEU A 23 -38.17 8.06 -9.94
N ARG A 24 -38.20 6.95 -9.22
CA ARG A 24 -38.92 5.73 -9.56
C ARG A 24 -38.56 5.14 -10.92
N LYS A 25 -37.32 5.36 -11.41
CA LYS A 25 -36.79 4.79 -12.67
C LYS A 25 -36.09 3.45 -12.41
N TRP A 26 -36.81 2.50 -11.86
CA TRP A 26 -36.25 1.24 -11.33
C TRP A 26 -35.39 0.46 -12.32
N LYS A 27 -35.83 0.32 -13.59
CA LYS A 27 -35.06 -0.43 -14.60
C LYS A 27 -33.68 0.19 -14.84
N LEU A 28 -33.63 1.53 -14.98
CA LEU A 28 -32.38 2.24 -15.22
C LEU A 28 -31.50 2.23 -13.96
N SER A 29 -32.08 2.35 -12.79
CA SER A 29 -31.38 2.21 -11.50
C SER A 29 -30.69 0.83 -11.39
N CYS A 30 -31.40 -0.27 -11.70
CA CYS A 30 -30.80 -1.61 -11.69
C CYS A 30 -29.61 -1.72 -12.64
N ILE A 31 -29.72 -1.17 -13.86
CA ILE A 31 -28.61 -1.19 -14.83
C ILE A 31 -27.39 -0.44 -14.27
N ILE A 32 -27.56 0.79 -13.77
CA ILE A 32 -26.46 1.59 -13.23
C ILE A 32 -25.85 0.93 -11.99
N GLY A 33 -26.65 0.38 -11.10
CA GLY A 33 -26.18 -0.35 -9.93
C GLY A 33 -25.35 -1.59 -10.32
N SER A 34 -25.82 -2.35 -11.33
CA SER A 34 -25.05 -3.50 -11.83
C SER A 34 -23.71 -3.08 -12.43
N ILE A 35 -23.67 -1.99 -13.20
CA ILE A 35 -22.40 -1.45 -13.75
C ILE A 35 -21.46 -1.05 -12.62
N ALA A 36 -21.94 -0.34 -11.60
CA ALA A 36 -21.13 0.06 -10.46
C ALA A 36 -20.53 -1.16 -9.71
N ILE A 37 -21.34 -2.21 -9.50
CA ILE A 37 -20.90 -3.46 -8.87
C ILE A 37 -19.82 -4.14 -9.71
N VAL A 38 -19.99 -4.26 -11.03
CA VAL A 38 -19.00 -4.88 -11.92
C VAL A 38 -17.69 -4.11 -11.92
N ILE A 39 -17.75 -2.78 -12.02
CA ILE A 39 -16.55 -1.94 -11.97
C ILE A 39 -15.84 -2.11 -10.62
N ASN A 40 -16.59 -2.06 -9.50
CA ASN A 40 -16.01 -2.23 -8.17
C ASN A 40 -15.39 -3.62 -7.99
N TRP A 41 -16.02 -4.66 -8.50
CA TRP A 41 -15.46 -6.02 -8.49
C TRP A 41 -14.13 -6.11 -9.25
N GLN A 42 -14.05 -5.51 -10.44
CA GLN A 42 -12.83 -5.53 -11.25
C GLN A 42 -11.70 -4.69 -10.67
N THR A 43 -12.04 -3.57 -10.02
CA THR A 43 -11.05 -2.61 -9.50
C THR A 43 -10.72 -2.82 -8.03
N GLU A 44 -11.54 -3.57 -7.30
CA GLU A 44 -11.41 -3.77 -5.85
C GLU A 44 -11.24 -2.43 -5.10
N CYS A 45 -11.90 -1.36 -5.59
CA CYS A 45 -11.77 -0.02 -5.02
C CYS A 45 -12.41 0.11 -3.65
N PHE A 46 -13.63 -0.36 -3.50
CA PHE A 46 -14.41 -0.25 -2.26
C PHE A 46 -14.70 -1.62 -1.69
N SER A 47 -14.31 -1.84 -0.47
CA SER A 47 -14.64 -3.05 0.29
C SER A 47 -15.82 -2.80 1.22
N LEU A 48 -16.66 -3.80 1.41
CA LEU A 48 -17.87 -3.72 2.25
C LEU A 48 -17.84 -4.68 3.46
N ASN A 49 -16.65 -5.05 3.92
CA ASN A 49 -16.53 -5.95 5.09
C ASN A 49 -16.86 -5.20 6.38
N VAL A 50 -18.14 -5.10 6.69
CA VAL A 50 -18.65 -4.44 7.91
C VAL A 50 -18.60 -5.37 9.12
N LEU A 51 -18.62 -6.70 8.88
CA LEU A 51 -18.62 -7.69 9.96
C LEU A 51 -17.19 -7.89 10.48
N CYS A 52 -17.01 -7.62 11.76
CA CYS A 52 -15.76 -7.94 12.45
C CYS A 52 -15.56 -9.47 12.44
N ASN A 53 -14.48 -9.93 11.84
CA ASN A 53 -14.08 -11.32 11.99
C ASN A 53 -13.63 -11.54 13.44
N THR A 54 -14.21 -12.54 14.11
CA THR A 54 -13.92 -12.90 15.51
C THR A 54 -12.77 -13.89 15.64
N GLU A 55 -12.17 -14.32 14.52
CA GLU A 55 -11.02 -15.23 14.54
C GLU A 55 -9.84 -14.59 15.28
N LYS A 56 -9.15 -15.39 16.11
CA LYS A 56 -8.02 -14.92 16.90
C LYS A 56 -6.87 -14.53 15.96
N GLN A 57 -6.41 -13.30 16.10
CA GLN A 57 -5.20 -12.81 15.45
C GLN A 57 -3.99 -13.65 15.86
N LYS A 58 -3.15 -14.04 14.89
CA LYS A 58 -1.87 -14.71 15.10
C LYS A 58 -0.67 -13.87 14.68
N LEU A 59 -0.89 -12.92 13.74
CA LEU A 59 0.17 -12.03 13.23
C LEU A 59 -0.43 -10.66 13.00
N ARG A 60 0.25 -9.60 13.48
CA ARG A 60 -0.04 -8.21 13.15
C ARG A 60 1.09 -7.62 12.34
N LEU A 61 0.77 -7.11 11.16
CA LEU A 61 1.69 -6.44 10.25
C LEU A 61 1.35 -4.95 10.17
N LEU A 62 2.37 -4.10 10.26
CA LEU A 62 2.31 -2.68 9.98
C LEU A 62 3.11 -2.41 8.70
N SER A 63 2.52 -1.74 7.70
CA SER A 63 3.22 -1.20 6.54
C SER A 63 3.09 0.32 6.54
N TYR A 64 4.20 1.04 6.33
CA TYR A 64 4.21 2.48 6.36
C TYR A 64 5.30 3.08 5.47
N ASN A 65 4.91 3.82 4.44
CA ASN A 65 5.80 4.70 3.70
C ASN A 65 6.00 5.98 4.53
N LEU A 66 7.26 6.26 4.90
CA LEU A 66 7.60 7.36 5.82
C LEU A 66 7.90 8.68 5.10
N ASN A 67 7.96 8.68 3.77
CA ASN A 67 8.37 9.87 2.99
C ASN A 67 9.62 10.56 3.59
N GLY A 68 10.63 9.76 3.93
CA GLY A 68 11.84 10.24 4.60
C GLY A 68 11.65 10.81 6.01
N CYS A 69 10.49 10.57 6.64
CA CYS A 69 10.04 11.23 7.88
C CYS A 69 9.94 12.76 7.74
N LEU A 70 9.71 13.27 6.55
CA LEU A 70 9.62 14.71 6.30
C LEU A 70 8.32 15.32 6.82
N GLY A 71 7.36 14.49 7.21
CA GLY A 71 6.05 14.90 7.70
C GLY A 71 5.12 15.37 6.58
N ALA A 72 3.85 15.56 6.88
CA ALA A 72 3.00 16.46 6.13
C ALA A 72 3.54 17.90 6.36
N GLU A 73 3.49 18.75 5.38
CA GLU A 73 4.15 20.09 5.28
C GLU A 73 4.24 20.98 6.54
N SER A 74 3.45 20.68 7.58
CA SER A 74 3.38 21.42 8.85
C SER A 74 4.33 20.95 9.95
N TYR A 75 5.06 19.83 9.78
CA TYR A 75 5.89 19.24 10.84
C TYR A 75 7.40 19.53 10.69
N ILE A 76 7.81 20.36 9.74
CA ILE A 76 9.22 20.57 9.36
C ILE A 76 10.05 21.26 10.47
N ASN A 77 9.44 21.90 11.45
CA ASN A 77 10.14 22.77 12.39
C ASN A 77 10.68 22.07 13.65
N ASP A 78 10.32 20.82 13.94
CA ASP A 78 10.86 20.08 15.10
C ASP A 78 11.00 18.57 14.85
N LYS A 79 12.05 18.20 14.11
CA LYS A 79 12.31 16.81 13.71
C LYS A 79 12.43 15.83 14.90
N ASN A 80 12.93 16.28 16.05
CA ASN A 80 13.20 15.38 17.18
C ASN A 80 11.91 14.99 17.91
N ASN A 81 10.99 15.93 18.12
CA ASN A 81 9.70 15.63 18.76
C ASN A 81 8.85 14.72 17.89
N ASN A 82 8.88 14.90 16.57
CA ASN A 82 8.13 14.08 15.64
C ASN A 82 8.57 12.60 15.62
N ILE A 83 9.87 12.32 15.81
CA ILE A 83 10.37 10.93 15.82
C ILE A 83 9.95 10.21 17.10
N ALA A 84 9.99 10.87 18.26
CA ALA A 84 9.54 10.30 19.52
C ALA A 84 8.06 9.96 19.48
N ASP A 85 7.23 10.82 18.92
CA ASP A 85 5.80 10.60 18.74
C ASP A 85 5.54 9.45 17.75
N LEU A 86 6.30 9.38 16.65
CA LEU A 86 6.23 8.29 15.69
C LEU A 86 6.60 6.95 16.33
N VAL A 87 7.65 6.90 17.16
CA VAL A 87 8.03 5.70 17.92
C VAL A 87 6.89 5.31 18.85
N SER A 88 6.36 6.25 19.64
CA SER A 88 5.24 6.00 20.55
C SER A 88 3.99 5.50 19.81
N PHE A 89 3.71 6.07 18.64
CA PHE A 89 2.64 5.63 17.77
C PHE A 89 2.86 4.18 17.30
N MET A 90 4.05 3.87 16.76
CA MET A 90 4.37 2.50 16.32
C MET A 90 4.30 1.48 17.47
N ASP A 91 4.74 1.90 18.65
CA ASP A 91 4.64 1.10 19.87
C ASP A 91 3.19 0.79 20.24
N SER A 92 2.30 1.76 20.11
CA SER A 92 0.87 1.59 20.38
C SER A 92 0.18 0.59 19.44
N ILE A 93 0.67 0.45 18.22
CA ILE A 93 0.20 -0.54 17.24
C ILE A 93 0.57 -1.96 17.70
N ASN A 94 1.72 -2.13 18.36
CA ASN A 94 2.25 -3.41 18.81
C ASN A 94 2.25 -4.47 17.68
N ALA A 95 2.81 -4.10 16.53
CA ALA A 95 2.92 -4.99 15.39
C ALA A 95 3.94 -6.13 15.68
N ASP A 96 3.77 -7.25 15.01
CA ASP A 96 4.75 -8.35 15.05
C ASP A 96 5.77 -8.20 13.92
N VAL A 97 5.33 -7.57 12.81
CA VAL A 97 6.16 -7.23 11.64
C VAL A 97 5.91 -5.79 11.25
N VAL A 98 6.98 -5.04 10.99
CA VAL A 98 6.94 -3.66 10.51
C VAL A 98 7.68 -3.57 9.18
N LEU A 99 6.99 -3.13 8.14
CA LEU A 99 7.53 -2.88 6.81
C LEU A 99 7.57 -1.37 6.57
N LEU A 100 8.76 -0.81 6.42
CA LEU A 100 8.93 0.61 6.14
C LEU A 100 9.39 0.82 4.70
N GLN A 101 8.90 1.88 4.08
CA GLN A 101 9.31 2.38 2.77
C GLN A 101 9.70 3.85 2.91
N GLU A 102 10.52 4.33 1.98
CA GLU A 102 11.13 5.67 2.01
C GLU A 102 11.77 5.99 3.39
N TYR A 103 12.38 4.97 3.94
CA TYR A 103 13.11 5.03 5.17
C TYR A 103 14.58 5.35 4.87
N TYR A 104 15.11 6.42 5.46
CA TYR A 104 16.50 6.79 5.28
C TYR A 104 17.23 6.74 6.63
N GLN A 105 18.19 5.83 6.76
CA GLN A 105 18.89 5.55 8.03
C GLN A 105 19.49 6.80 8.66
N THR A 106 20.17 7.63 7.89
CA THR A 106 20.84 8.85 8.37
C THR A 106 19.89 9.87 8.96
N SER A 107 18.62 9.85 8.57
CA SER A 107 17.61 10.81 9.04
C SER A 107 16.82 10.29 10.25
N ASN A 108 16.92 9.00 10.58
CA ASN A 108 15.98 8.30 11.47
C ASN A 108 16.64 7.38 12.49
N GLN A 109 17.87 7.69 12.94
CA GLN A 109 18.64 6.83 13.86
C GLN A 109 17.85 6.50 15.15
N LEU A 110 17.16 7.49 15.74
CA LEU A 110 16.36 7.29 16.96
C LEU A 110 15.23 6.29 16.75
N LEU A 111 14.55 6.33 15.59
CA LEU A 111 13.50 5.38 15.25
C LEU A 111 14.08 3.96 15.17
N ILE A 112 15.20 3.81 14.48
CA ILE A 112 15.87 2.51 14.32
C ILE A 112 16.29 1.94 15.66
N ASP A 113 16.97 2.74 16.47
CA ASP A 113 17.51 2.29 17.77
C ASP A 113 16.35 1.87 18.69
N SER A 114 15.21 2.53 18.59
CA SER A 114 14.01 2.17 19.33
C SER A 114 13.39 0.86 18.84
N LEU A 115 13.29 0.68 17.52
CA LEU A 115 12.73 -0.54 16.94
C LEU A 115 13.66 -1.75 17.13
N LYS A 116 14.98 -1.58 16.97
CA LYS A 116 15.98 -2.65 17.18
C LYS A 116 15.97 -3.24 18.58
N LYS A 117 15.50 -2.52 19.58
CA LYS A 117 15.34 -3.04 20.94
C LYS A 117 14.28 -4.14 21.07
N ARG A 118 13.35 -4.22 20.12
CA ARG A 118 12.17 -5.09 20.18
C ARG A 118 12.07 -6.09 19.04
N TYR A 119 12.77 -5.82 17.95
CA TYR A 119 12.65 -6.56 16.69
C TYR A 119 14.00 -7.03 16.18
N ASN A 120 14.02 -8.20 15.55
CA ASN A 120 15.05 -8.52 14.58
C ASN A 120 14.92 -7.57 13.40
N PHE A 121 16.03 -7.13 12.83
CA PHE A 121 16.06 -6.08 11.82
C PHE A 121 16.82 -6.52 10.58
N ILE A 122 16.26 -6.25 9.42
CA ILE A 122 16.95 -6.30 8.14
C ILE A 122 16.77 -4.95 7.45
N GLU A 123 17.88 -4.27 7.20
CA GLU A 123 17.92 -3.12 6.31
C GLU A 123 17.99 -3.61 4.87
N LEU A 124 17.04 -3.17 4.06
CA LEU A 124 16.93 -3.57 2.66
C LEU A 124 17.52 -2.46 1.79
N GLN A 125 18.85 -2.46 1.67
CA GLN A 125 19.55 -1.51 0.81
C GLN A 125 19.34 -1.86 -0.65
N ASP A 126 19.01 -0.87 -1.44
CA ASP A 126 18.95 -0.96 -2.89
C ASP A 126 19.87 0.06 -3.57
N SER A 127 20.13 -0.13 -4.86
CA SER A 127 21.05 0.73 -5.64
C SER A 127 20.59 2.19 -5.76
N LEU A 128 19.30 2.47 -5.51
CA LEU A 128 18.73 3.82 -5.56
C LEU A 128 18.56 4.44 -4.18
N ASN A 129 18.97 3.75 -3.12
CA ASN A 129 18.81 4.17 -1.74
C ASN A 129 17.35 4.60 -1.43
N THR A 130 16.38 3.84 -1.96
CA THR A 130 14.95 4.12 -1.77
C THR A 130 14.47 3.82 -0.36
N GLY A 131 15.37 3.32 0.48
CA GLY A 131 15.16 3.11 1.90
C GLY A 131 14.00 2.16 2.19
N LYS A 132 14.28 0.87 2.28
CA LYS A 132 13.33 -0.11 2.80
C LYS A 132 13.89 -0.76 4.05
N ALA A 133 13.04 -0.97 5.05
CA ALA A 133 13.42 -1.67 6.27
C ALA A 133 12.34 -2.68 6.65
N LEU A 134 12.77 -3.77 7.26
CA LEU A 134 11.90 -4.80 7.80
C LEU A 134 12.32 -5.10 9.23
N PHE A 135 11.37 -5.02 10.15
CA PHE A 135 11.51 -5.36 11.55
C PHE A 135 10.52 -6.47 11.87
N SER A 136 10.96 -7.48 12.63
CA SER A 136 10.11 -8.61 13.00
C SER A 136 10.45 -9.12 14.39
N LYS A 137 9.46 -9.54 15.14
CA LYS A 137 9.63 -10.30 16.40
C LYS A 137 10.12 -11.72 16.13
N PHE A 138 9.99 -12.19 14.89
CA PHE A 138 10.40 -13.54 14.46
C PHE A 138 11.75 -13.50 13.73
N PRO A 139 12.49 -14.63 13.69
CA PRO A 139 13.71 -14.74 12.91
C PRO A 139 13.48 -14.47 11.41
N LEU A 140 14.43 -13.81 10.79
CA LEU A 140 14.39 -13.40 9.38
C LEU A 140 15.59 -13.92 8.63
N LYS A 141 15.37 -14.37 7.38
CA LYS A 141 16.42 -14.80 6.46
C LYS A 141 16.17 -14.25 5.05
N VAL A 142 17.15 -13.56 4.48
CA VAL A 142 17.10 -13.13 3.09
C VAL A 142 17.34 -14.32 2.17
N LEU A 143 16.40 -14.58 1.27
CA LEU A 143 16.49 -15.68 0.30
C LEU A 143 16.94 -15.22 -1.07
N ALA A 144 16.42 -14.09 -1.56
CA ALA A 144 16.68 -13.61 -2.90
C ALA A 144 16.54 -12.09 -3.00
N TYR A 145 17.23 -11.51 -3.98
CA TYR A 145 17.06 -10.12 -4.39
C TYR A 145 16.42 -10.08 -5.78
N LEU A 146 15.45 -9.20 -5.93
CA LEU A 146 14.69 -8.96 -7.16
C LEU A 146 15.16 -7.65 -7.77
N PRO A 147 16.03 -7.68 -8.80
CA PRO A 147 16.75 -6.48 -9.26
C PRO A 147 15.87 -5.43 -9.94
N GLN A 148 14.78 -5.82 -10.63
CA GLN A 148 13.87 -4.86 -11.28
C GLN A 148 13.06 -4.07 -10.26
N SER A 149 12.51 -4.76 -9.26
CA SER A 149 11.70 -4.18 -8.19
C SER A 149 12.54 -3.70 -7.02
N GLN A 150 13.85 -4.03 -7.03
CA GLN A 150 14.77 -3.75 -5.91
C GLN A 150 14.22 -4.23 -4.57
N SER A 151 13.47 -5.33 -4.60
CA SER A 151 12.84 -5.94 -3.44
C SER A 151 13.59 -7.20 -3.04
N TYR A 152 13.42 -7.60 -1.79
CA TYR A 152 13.99 -8.84 -1.27
C TYR A 152 12.89 -9.82 -0.93
N VAL A 153 13.12 -11.08 -1.20
CA VAL A 153 12.31 -12.18 -0.68
C VAL A 153 12.90 -12.60 0.65
N ILE A 154 12.10 -12.45 1.68
CA ILE A 154 12.51 -12.71 3.07
C ILE A 154 11.68 -13.85 3.63
N GLU A 155 12.36 -14.86 4.13
CA GLU A 155 11.76 -15.93 4.91
C GLU A 155 11.66 -15.52 6.36
N MET A 156 10.50 -15.70 6.95
CA MET A 156 10.22 -15.48 8.36
C MET A 156 9.70 -16.78 8.96
N GLU A 157 10.41 -17.27 9.98
CA GLU A 157 10.01 -18.47 10.70
C GLU A 157 9.03 -18.10 11.83
N MET A 158 7.83 -18.65 11.76
CA MET A 158 6.83 -18.58 12.83
C MET A 158 6.77 -19.93 13.55
N GLU A 159 6.19 -19.98 14.75
CA GLU A 159 6.17 -21.18 15.61
C GLU A 159 5.70 -22.46 14.89
N SER A 160 4.79 -22.37 13.94
CA SER A 160 4.19 -23.54 13.26
C SER A 160 4.20 -23.43 11.73
N ASP A 161 4.75 -22.37 11.16
CA ASP A 161 4.65 -22.14 9.73
C ASP A 161 5.76 -21.20 9.23
N THR A 162 6.02 -21.21 7.93
CA THR A 162 6.94 -20.30 7.27
C THR A 162 6.16 -19.28 6.46
N LEU A 163 6.53 -18.01 6.58
CA LEU A 163 5.96 -16.90 5.82
C LEU A 163 7.04 -16.22 4.98
N TYR A 164 6.75 -16.05 3.70
CA TYR A 164 7.60 -15.29 2.78
C TYR A 164 7.08 -13.87 2.66
N LEU A 165 7.96 -12.89 2.92
CA LEU A 165 7.64 -11.47 2.91
C LEU A 165 8.39 -10.76 1.77
N ILE A 166 7.69 -9.90 1.06
CA ILE A 166 8.28 -8.99 0.08
C ILE A 166 7.81 -7.58 0.42
N ASN A 167 8.74 -6.75 0.95
CA ASN A 167 8.49 -5.32 1.21
C ASN A 167 8.72 -4.55 -0.09
N CYS A 168 7.67 -3.93 -0.62
CA CYS A 168 7.67 -3.26 -1.89
C CYS A 168 7.64 -1.75 -1.76
N TYR A 169 8.47 -1.09 -2.57
CA TYR A 169 8.35 0.31 -2.93
C TYR A 169 8.55 0.41 -4.45
N LEU A 170 7.45 0.52 -5.20
CA LEU A 170 7.52 0.54 -6.65
C LEU A 170 7.68 1.97 -7.18
N HIS A 171 8.05 2.10 -8.43
CA HIS A 171 8.36 3.37 -9.06
C HIS A 171 7.20 4.38 -8.97
N SER A 172 7.47 5.55 -8.40
CA SER A 172 6.50 6.62 -8.20
C SER A 172 6.04 7.23 -9.53
N ASN A 173 4.84 7.80 -9.54
CA ASN A 173 4.33 8.58 -10.67
C ASN A 173 4.98 9.96 -10.81
N GLY A 174 5.80 10.38 -9.82
CA GLY A 174 6.47 11.67 -9.82
C GLY A 174 5.55 12.88 -9.64
N ILE A 175 4.27 12.66 -9.31
CA ILE A 175 3.25 13.73 -9.16
C ILE A 175 3.64 14.72 -8.06
N SER A 176 4.22 14.22 -6.97
CA SER A 176 4.72 15.03 -5.86
C SER A 176 5.97 15.86 -6.19
N ARG A 177 6.69 15.52 -7.26
CA ARG A 177 7.95 16.17 -7.68
C ARG A 177 7.75 17.29 -8.69
N VAL A 178 6.52 17.72 -8.95
CA VAL A 178 6.29 18.91 -9.78
C VAL A 178 6.83 20.12 -9.03
N ASN A 179 8.09 20.42 -9.33
CA ASN A 179 8.81 21.51 -8.72
C ASN A 179 8.08 22.83 -9.03
N SER A 180 7.74 23.57 -8.00
CA SER A 180 7.23 24.95 -8.08
C SER A 180 8.19 25.91 -8.83
N GLN A 181 9.40 25.45 -9.15
CA GLN A 181 10.43 26.19 -9.89
C GLN A 181 10.40 25.97 -11.41
N GLU A 182 9.71 24.93 -11.91
CA GLU A 182 9.57 24.75 -13.36
C GLU A 182 8.49 25.69 -13.91
N LYS A 183 8.91 26.65 -14.72
CA LYS A 183 7.97 27.55 -15.46
C LYS A 183 7.32 26.76 -16.61
N TYR A 184 6.07 26.39 -16.42
CA TYR A 184 5.27 25.83 -17.53
C TYR A 184 4.76 26.96 -18.43
N LYS A 185 4.87 26.74 -19.75
CA LYS A 185 4.40 27.72 -20.76
C LYS A 185 2.86 27.80 -20.82
N GLY A 186 2.16 26.87 -20.18
CA GLY A 186 0.71 26.83 -20.12
C GLY A 186 0.16 25.50 -19.56
N MET A 187 -1.15 25.43 -19.42
CA MET A 187 -1.87 24.26 -18.89
C MET A 187 -1.61 23.00 -19.71
N MET A 188 -1.54 23.11 -21.05
CA MET A 188 -1.33 21.97 -21.95
C MET A 188 0.07 21.39 -21.81
N ASP A 189 1.09 22.22 -21.58
CA ASP A 189 2.47 21.80 -21.34
C ASP A 189 2.58 21.07 -20.01
N LEU A 190 1.96 21.59 -18.96
CA LEU A 190 1.84 20.95 -17.66
C LEU A 190 1.16 19.56 -17.76
N LEU A 191 0.03 19.49 -18.43
CA LEU A 191 -0.70 18.23 -18.63
C LEU A 191 0.10 17.23 -19.45
N GLY A 192 0.81 17.69 -20.48
CA GLY A 192 1.68 16.86 -21.31
C GLY A 192 2.83 16.24 -20.49
N LYS A 193 3.46 17.01 -19.60
CA LYS A 193 4.50 16.52 -18.69
C LYS A 193 3.94 15.50 -17.70
N TYR A 194 2.83 15.80 -17.04
CA TYR A 194 2.17 14.83 -16.16
C TYR A 194 1.87 13.51 -16.87
N TYR A 195 1.35 13.59 -18.08
CA TYR A 195 1.08 12.40 -18.86
C TYR A 195 2.35 11.59 -19.16
N ALA A 196 3.44 12.26 -19.55
CA ALA A 196 4.71 11.61 -19.85
C ALA A 196 5.32 10.94 -18.61
N ASP A 197 5.33 11.63 -17.46
CA ASP A 197 5.86 11.12 -16.20
C ASP A 197 5.04 9.92 -15.69
N MET A 198 3.72 10.01 -15.73
CA MET A 198 2.82 8.90 -15.40
C MET A 198 3.04 7.69 -16.31
N HIS A 199 3.24 7.91 -17.61
CA HIS A 199 3.48 6.82 -18.57
C HIS A 199 4.82 6.14 -18.34
N LYS A 200 5.88 6.91 -18.04
CA LYS A 200 7.20 6.41 -17.67
C LYS A 200 7.13 5.58 -16.38
N GLY A 201 6.51 6.14 -15.35
CA GLY A 201 6.30 5.45 -14.08
C GLY A 201 5.52 4.15 -14.24
N TYR A 202 4.45 4.16 -15.02
CA TYR A 202 3.67 2.97 -15.35
C TYR A 202 4.54 1.87 -15.99
N LYS A 203 5.35 2.19 -17.02
CA LYS A 203 6.23 1.20 -17.68
C LYS A 203 7.25 0.60 -16.69
N ALA A 204 7.83 1.42 -15.84
CA ALA A 204 8.77 0.94 -14.82
C ALA A 204 8.08 -0.01 -13.84
N ARG A 205 6.90 0.37 -13.29
CA ARG A 205 6.12 -0.49 -12.39
C ARG A 205 5.71 -1.81 -13.04
N GLN A 206 5.38 -1.82 -14.35
CA GLN A 206 5.02 -3.06 -15.03
C GLN A 206 6.17 -4.08 -15.00
N LYS A 207 7.42 -3.66 -15.24
CA LYS A 207 8.59 -4.54 -15.14
C LYS A 207 8.78 -5.05 -13.71
N GLN A 208 8.69 -4.14 -12.73
CA GLN A 208 8.82 -4.47 -11.31
C GLN A 208 7.72 -5.46 -10.86
N ALA A 209 6.47 -5.19 -11.20
CA ALA A 209 5.34 -6.03 -10.85
C ALA A 209 5.40 -7.41 -11.51
N THR A 210 5.84 -7.49 -12.76
CA THR A 210 6.01 -8.77 -13.46
C THR A 210 7.06 -9.63 -12.77
N GLU A 211 8.19 -9.06 -12.38
CA GLU A 211 9.26 -9.77 -11.66
C GLU A 211 8.72 -10.33 -10.33
N ILE A 212 8.04 -9.51 -9.52
CA ILE A 212 7.45 -9.95 -8.25
C ILE A 212 6.44 -11.06 -8.48
N GLY A 213 5.54 -10.89 -9.47
CA GLY A 213 4.53 -11.90 -9.80
C GLY A 213 5.13 -13.24 -10.23
N LEU A 214 6.20 -13.23 -11.02
CA LEU A 214 6.93 -14.44 -11.40
C LEU A 214 7.60 -15.10 -10.19
N CYS A 215 8.19 -14.31 -9.31
CA CYS A 215 8.78 -14.81 -8.07
C CYS A 215 7.72 -15.49 -7.19
N VAL A 216 6.62 -14.80 -6.91
CA VAL A 216 5.51 -15.32 -6.07
C VAL A 216 4.90 -16.59 -6.65
N LYS A 217 4.80 -16.70 -7.97
CA LYS A 217 4.27 -17.90 -8.64
C LYS A 217 5.08 -19.15 -8.30
N ASN A 218 6.39 -19.01 -8.09
CA ASN A 218 7.31 -20.08 -7.82
C ASN A 218 7.46 -20.40 -6.31
N ILE A 219 6.93 -19.56 -5.43
CA ILE A 219 6.96 -19.81 -3.98
C ILE A 219 5.78 -20.71 -3.60
N SER A 220 6.06 -21.81 -2.94
CA SER A 220 5.04 -22.65 -2.32
C SER A 220 4.90 -22.28 -0.84
N GLY A 221 3.68 -21.96 -0.38
CA GLY A 221 3.44 -21.61 1.02
C GLY A 221 2.74 -20.25 1.21
N ASN A 222 2.92 -19.70 2.40
CA ASN A 222 2.34 -18.41 2.76
C ASN A 222 3.22 -17.29 2.24
N VAL A 223 2.64 -16.38 1.46
CA VAL A 223 3.35 -15.22 0.91
C VAL A 223 2.57 -13.95 1.21
N ILE A 224 3.27 -12.91 1.64
CA ILE A 224 2.78 -11.54 1.72
C ILE A 224 3.67 -10.65 0.85
N VAL A 225 3.04 -9.92 -0.09
CA VAL A 225 3.63 -8.80 -0.82
C VAL A 225 2.95 -7.54 -0.32
N CYS A 226 3.67 -6.68 0.35
CA CYS A 226 3.07 -5.51 1.02
C CYS A 226 3.97 -4.29 0.88
N GLY A 227 3.38 -3.12 0.86
CA GLY A 227 4.05 -1.84 0.79
C GLY A 227 3.41 -0.87 -0.21
N ASP A 228 4.13 0.17 -0.56
CA ASP A 228 3.72 1.16 -1.53
C ASP A 228 3.95 0.63 -2.96
N LEU A 229 2.87 0.22 -3.61
CA LEU A 229 2.90 -0.25 -4.99
C LEU A 229 2.74 0.90 -6.01
N ASN A 230 2.56 2.13 -5.54
CA ASN A 230 2.43 3.36 -6.35
C ASN A 230 1.38 3.27 -7.47
N ASP A 231 0.38 2.39 -7.28
CA ASP A 231 -0.73 2.21 -8.22
C ASP A 231 -2.00 1.80 -7.46
N ILE A 232 -3.16 1.96 -8.07
CA ILE A 232 -4.44 1.65 -7.43
C ILE A 232 -4.94 0.25 -7.75
N GLY A 233 -5.90 -0.22 -6.96
CA GLY A 233 -6.59 -1.50 -7.18
C GLY A 233 -7.15 -1.61 -8.61
N GLY A 234 -7.11 -2.83 -9.18
CA GLY A 234 -7.53 -3.09 -10.56
C GLY A 234 -6.52 -2.65 -11.63
N SER A 235 -5.41 -2.02 -11.25
CA SER A 235 -4.35 -1.67 -12.21
C SER A 235 -3.63 -2.92 -12.75
N GLN A 236 -3.00 -2.75 -13.91
CA GLN A 236 -2.14 -3.80 -14.47
C GLN A 236 -0.98 -4.15 -13.52
N THR A 237 -0.45 -3.17 -12.78
CA THR A 237 0.58 -3.37 -11.76
C THR A 237 0.11 -4.37 -10.70
N ILE A 238 -1.04 -4.10 -10.08
CA ILE A 238 -1.62 -4.99 -9.06
C ILE A 238 -1.96 -6.36 -9.66
N SER A 239 -2.57 -6.39 -10.85
CA SER A 239 -2.92 -7.64 -11.54
C SER A 239 -1.69 -8.49 -11.87
N SER A 240 -0.57 -7.88 -12.24
CA SER A 240 0.68 -8.60 -12.55
C SER A 240 1.29 -9.27 -11.31
N ILE A 241 1.18 -8.64 -10.13
CA ILE A 241 1.64 -9.23 -8.87
C ILE A 241 0.68 -10.31 -8.38
N LYS A 242 -0.63 -10.05 -8.44
CA LYS A 242 -1.66 -10.95 -7.87
C LYS A 242 -1.54 -12.38 -8.41
N THR A 243 -1.24 -12.57 -9.67
CA THR A 243 -1.26 -13.88 -10.30
C THR A 243 -2.57 -14.64 -9.97
N THR A 244 -2.65 -15.92 -10.24
CA THR A 244 -3.85 -16.74 -9.90
C THR A 244 -3.93 -17.11 -8.41
N LYS A 245 -2.88 -16.87 -7.63
CA LYS A 245 -2.77 -17.35 -6.23
C LYS A 245 -3.02 -16.25 -5.19
N MET A 246 -2.73 -14.98 -5.51
CA MET A 246 -2.79 -13.89 -4.52
C MET A 246 -4.13 -13.17 -4.50
N ARG A 247 -4.49 -12.67 -3.31
CA ARG A 247 -5.70 -11.89 -3.04
C ARG A 247 -5.31 -10.58 -2.38
N ASP A 248 -6.14 -9.55 -2.56
CA ASP A 248 -5.97 -8.26 -1.87
C ASP A 248 -6.56 -8.34 -0.46
N ALA A 249 -5.75 -8.01 0.55
CA ALA A 249 -6.17 -8.05 1.94
C ALA A 249 -7.24 -6.98 2.25
N TRP A 250 -7.21 -5.82 1.55
CA TRP A 250 -8.25 -4.80 1.70
C TRP A 250 -9.61 -5.31 1.23
N TRP A 251 -9.64 -5.97 0.08
CA TRP A 251 -10.86 -6.57 -0.44
C TRP A 251 -11.46 -7.60 0.51
N GLN A 252 -10.59 -8.35 1.22
CA GLN A 252 -11.01 -9.42 2.13
C GLN A 252 -11.40 -8.93 3.53
N ALA A 253 -10.73 -7.90 4.07
CA ALA A 253 -10.79 -7.54 5.49
C ALA A 253 -10.78 -6.03 5.77
N GLY A 254 -10.81 -5.20 4.73
CA GLY A 254 -10.95 -3.75 4.83
C GLY A 254 -12.41 -3.31 4.77
N CYS A 255 -12.65 -2.00 4.97
CA CYS A 255 -13.96 -1.40 4.82
C CYS A 255 -13.85 0.00 4.20
N GLY A 256 -14.71 0.30 3.22
CA GLY A 256 -14.72 1.55 2.47
C GLY A 256 -13.64 1.64 1.39
N TYR A 257 -13.22 2.85 1.06
CA TYR A 257 -12.20 3.11 0.04
C TYR A 257 -10.77 2.84 0.51
N GLY A 258 -10.47 3.13 1.77
CA GLY A 258 -9.18 2.85 2.40
C GLY A 258 -8.01 3.56 1.75
N HIS A 259 -8.15 4.84 1.41
CA HIS A 259 -7.04 5.62 0.87
C HIS A 259 -5.87 5.67 1.84
N THR A 260 -4.68 5.45 1.30
CA THR A 260 -3.43 5.41 2.06
C THR A 260 -2.52 6.59 1.75
N TYR A 261 -2.78 7.30 0.67
CA TYR A 261 -2.02 8.46 0.22
C TYR A 261 -2.91 9.69 0.07
N HIS A 262 -2.38 10.84 0.50
CA HIS A 262 -3.06 12.12 0.33
C HIS A 262 -2.07 13.19 -0.12
N LEU A 263 -2.40 13.88 -1.19
CA LEU A 263 -1.68 15.06 -1.66
C LEU A 263 -2.70 16.13 -2.04
N HIS A 264 -2.68 17.28 -1.35
CA HIS A 264 -3.71 18.31 -1.48
C HIS A 264 -5.12 17.71 -1.27
N ASN A 265 -5.95 17.66 -2.30
CA ASN A 265 -7.29 17.09 -2.26
C ASN A 265 -7.39 15.75 -3.02
N LEU A 266 -6.27 15.11 -3.31
CA LEU A 266 -6.21 13.84 -4.00
C LEU A 266 -5.99 12.72 -2.97
N TYR A 267 -6.85 11.70 -3.03
CA TYR A 267 -6.85 10.57 -2.11
C TYR A 267 -6.79 9.27 -2.90
N PHE A 268 -5.70 8.51 -2.72
CA PHE A 268 -5.50 7.24 -3.42
C PHE A 268 -5.13 6.13 -2.46
N ARG A 269 -5.51 4.90 -2.79
CA ARG A 269 -4.99 3.70 -2.13
C ARG A 269 -3.82 3.19 -2.95
N LEU A 270 -2.60 3.56 -2.56
CA LEU A 270 -1.33 3.19 -3.20
C LEU A 270 -0.60 2.08 -2.47
N ASP A 271 -0.83 1.99 -1.15
CA ASP A 271 -0.29 0.95 -0.31
C ASP A 271 -1.23 -0.26 -0.31
N HIS A 272 -0.68 -1.41 -0.64
CA HIS A 272 -1.42 -2.65 -0.77
C HIS A 272 -0.78 -3.76 0.05
N CYS A 273 -1.60 -4.72 0.44
CA CYS A 273 -1.16 -5.98 1.00
C CYS A 273 -1.81 -7.12 0.24
N LEU A 274 -1.01 -7.82 -0.53
CA LEU A 274 -1.41 -9.00 -1.28
C LEU A 274 -0.91 -10.24 -0.56
N TYR A 275 -1.72 -11.28 -0.48
CA TYR A 275 -1.39 -12.49 0.27
C TYR A 275 -1.81 -13.77 -0.45
N SER A 276 -1.14 -14.86 -0.12
CA SER A 276 -1.49 -16.22 -0.58
C SER A 276 -1.15 -17.27 0.48
N GLY A 277 -1.60 -18.51 0.25
CA GLY A 277 -1.39 -19.63 1.15
C GLY A 277 -2.53 -19.83 2.14
N LYS A 278 -2.20 -20.33 3.33
CA LYS A 278 -3.16 -20.64 4.41
C LYS A 278 -3.48 -19.45 5.30
N ILE A 279 -2.62 -18.40 5.28
CA ILE A 279 -2.87 -17.17 6.02
C ILE A 279 -4.08 -16.42 5.45
N ARG A 280 -4.82 -15.75 6.33
CA ARG A 280 -5.99 -14.94 5.94
C ARG A 280 -6.02 -13.65 6.75
N PRO A 281 -6.24 -12.49 6.11
CA PRO A 281 -6.47 -11.25 6.83
C PRO A 281 -7.86 -11.33 7.50
N VAL A 282 -7.88 -10.99 8.78
CA VAL A 282 -9.12 -10.90 9.59
C VAL A 282 -9.55 -9.46 9.81
N ARG A 283 -8.60 -8.54 9.69
CA ARG A 283 -8.83 -7.10 9.76
C ARG A 283 -7.74 -6.35 9.02
N MET A 284 -8.11 -5.32 8.26
CA MET A 284 -7.18 -4.36 7.67
C MET A 284 -7.70 -2.94 7.91
N LYS A 285 -6.85 -2.08 8.44
CA LYS A 285 -7.18 -0.68 8.75
C LYS A 285 -6.12 0.25 8.21
N VAL A 286 -6.55 1.39 7.70
CA VAL A 286 -5.72 2.55 7.41
C VAL A 286 -5.86 3.53 8.56
N ILE A 287 -4.75 3.94 9.18
CA ILE A 287 -4.75 4.83 10.36
C ILE A 287 -4.60 6.28 9.90
N GLN A 288 -5.72 6.89 9.50
CA GLN A 288 -5.74 8.26 8.96
C GLN A 288 -5.43 9.36 9.98
N SER A 289 -5.41 9.02 11.27
CA SER A 289 -5.00 9.95 12.32
C SER A 289 -3.48 10.15 12.42
N ALA A 290 -2.68 9.26 11.83
CA ALA A 290 -1.23 9.40 11.76
C ALA A 290 -0.86 10.50 10.76
N LYS A 291 -0.02 11.47 11.18
CA LYS A 291 0.35 12.65 10.40
C LYS A 291 1.86 12.76 10.16
N TYR A 292 2.56 11.64 10.17
CA TYR A 292 4.03 11.62 10.09
C TYR A 292 4.55 11.50 8.65
N SER A 293 3.66 11.33 7.67
CA SER A 293 3.96 11.17 6.25
C SER A 293 2.79 11.67 5.42
N ASP A 294 2.96 11.84 4.10
CA ASP A 294 1.89 12.00 3.12
C ASP A 294 1.17 10.66 2.82
N HIS A 295 1.71 9.55 3.33
CA HIS A 295 1.02 8.27 3.43
C HIS A 295 0.41 8.05 4.82
N TYR A 296 -0.61 7.21 4.89
CA TYR A 296 -1.17 6.69 6.13
C TYR A 296 -0.73 5.25 6.37
N PRO A 297 -0.35 4.89 7.60
CA PRO A 297 0.05 3.52 7.92
C PRO A 297 -1.11 2.55 7.76
N VAL A 298 -0.79 1.35 7.30
CA VAL A 298 -1.73 0.25 7.12
C VAL A 298 -1.42 -0.84 8.12
N VAL A 299 -2.42 -1.23 8.90
CA VAL A 299 -2.33 -2.31 9.89
C VAL A 299 -3.19 -3.48 9.45
N ILE A 300 -2.59 -4.66 9.37
CA ILE A 300 -3.25 -5.88 8.96
C ILE A 300 -3.08 -6.95 10.04
N ASP A 301 -4.19 -7.50 10.47
CA ASP A 301 -4.21 -8.66 11.36
C ASP A 301 -4.50 -9.92 10.53
N PHE A 302 -3.66 -10.93 10.69
CA PHE A 302 -3.79 -12.21 10.02
C PHE A 302 -4.08 -13.34 11.02
N THR A 303 -4.76 -14.39 10.52
CA THR A 303 -4.87 -15.70 11.14
C THR A 303 -4.25 -16.75 10.23
N CYS A 304 -3.86 -17.91 10.79
CA CYS A 304 -3.44 -19.09 10.03
C CYS A 304 -4.50 -20.19 10.23
N ARG A 305 -4.90 -20.84 9.16
CA ARG A 305 -5.78 -22.02 9.19
C ARG A 305 -4.99 -23.31 9.02
#